data_8beff14bbf6d1684b624fe4109075343
#
_entry.id   8beff14bbf6d1684b624fe4109075343
#
_cell.length_a   1.000
_cell.length_b   1.000
_cell.length_c   1.000
_cell.angle_alpha   90.00
_cell.angle_beta   90.00
_cell.angle_gamma   90.00
#
_symmetry.space_group_name_H-M   'P 1'
#
loop_
_entity.id
_entity.type
_entity.pdbx_description
1 polymer ?
#
loop_
_entity_poly.entity_id
_entity_poly.type
_entity_poly.pdbx_seq_one_letter_code
_entity_poly.pdbx_strand_id
1 'polypeptide(L)'
;MKTFSITDAGIIREMNQDYYFSSDTAVGNLPNLFIVADGMGGHKAGDYASRHTIERVVASVSRNGGDEPVSIIKEAINKANEILVAESREDETKSGMGTTLVIGTIIGNKLFVAN
;
A
#
# COMPACT_ATOMS: atom_id res chain seq x y z
N MET A 1 6.82 2.83 -20.35
CA MET A 1 6.35 2.76 -18.96
C MET A 1 6.95 3.90 -18.18
N LYS A 2 6.12 4.70 -17.54
CA LYS A 2 6.67 5.72 -16.63
C LYS A 2 7.20 5.02 -15.39
N THR A 3 8.49 5.02 -15.24
CA THR A 3 9.11 4.60 -14.00
C THR A 3 9.19 5.81 -13.09
N PHE A 4 8.63 5.70 -11.92
CA PHE A 4 8.93 6.65 -10.86
C PHE A 4 10.34 6.34 -10.39
N SER A 5 11.32 7.15 -10.78
CA SER A 5 12.65 6.98 -10.25
C SER A 5 12.77 7.79 -8.97
N ILE A 6 12.40 7.18 -7.87
CA ILE A 6 12.70 7.69 -6.55
C ILE A 6 13.78 6.80 -5.99
N THR A 7 14.93 7.39 -5.69
CA THR A 7 16.07 6.65 -5.16
C THR A 7 15.92 6.28 -3.69
N ASP A 8 15.09 7.04 -2.97
CA ASP A 8 14.81 6.79 -1.56
C ASP A 8 13.39 6.26 -1.39
N ALA A 9 13.26 5.19 -0.60
CA ALA A 9 11.95 4.65 -0.24
C ALA A 9 11.21 5.62 0.66
N GLY A 10 9.94 5.89 0.36
CA GLY A 10 9.13 6.77 1.20
C GLY A 10 7.70 6.89 0.72
N ILE A 11 6.83 7.28 1.65
CA ILE A 11 5.44 7.56 1.37
C ILE A 11 5.32 9.04 1.04
N ILE A 12 4.78 9.34 -0.14
CA ILE A 12 4.60 10.70 -0.62
C ILE A 12 3.12 10.97 -0.82
N ARG A 13 2.67 12.12 -0.34
CA ARG A 13 1.32 12.62 -0.56
C ARG A 13 1.32 13.44 -1.86
N GLU A 14 0.58 12.97 -2.84
CA GLU A 14 0.51 13.59 -4.16
C GLU A 14 -0.63 14.60 -4.25
N MET A 15 -1.79 14.25 -3.73
CA MET A 15 -2.98 15.08 -3.67
C MET A 15 -3.69 14.87 -2.33
N ASN A 16 -4.76 15.60 -2.06
CA ASN A 16 -5.59 15.35 -0.87
C ASN A 16 -6.09 13.91 -0.89
N GLN A 17 -5.81 13.14 0.16
CA GLN A 17 -6.21 11.75 0.34
C GLN A 17 -5.47 10.73 -0.54
N ASP A 18 -4.59 11.18 -1.44
CA ASP A 18 -3.80 10.31 -2.30
C ASP A 18 -2.37 10.18 -1.78
N TYR A 19 -1.92 8.95 -1.65
CA TYR A 19 -0.55 8.65 -1.26
C TYR A 19 0.05 7.62 -2.20
N TYR A 20 1.35 7.67 -2.36
CA TYR A 20 2.06 6.60 -3.02
C TYR A 20 3.36 6.27 -2.27
N PHE A 21 3.80 5.06 -2.46
CA PHE A 21 5.09 4.56 -1.98
C PHE A 21 5.84 3.99 -3.17
N SER A 22 7.12 4.29 -3.24
CA SER A 22 7.97 3.76 -4.30
C SER A 22 9.32 3.40 -3.71
N SER A 23 9.76 2.18 -4.00
CA SER A 23 11.10 1.72 -3.64
C SER A 23 11.67 0.91 -4.79
N ASP A 24 12.80 1.32 -5.31
CA ASP A 24 13.56 0.57 -6.30
C ASP A 24 14.60 -0.37 -5.65
N THR A 25 14.63 -0.41 -4.33
CA THR A 25 15.41 -1.36 -3.54
C THR A 25 14.48 -2.36 -2.86
N ALA A 26 15.04 -3.44 -2.34
CA ALA A 26 14.27 -4.52 -1.75
C ALA A 26 13.42 -4.08 -0.56
N VAL A 27 12.18 -4.57 -0.55
CA VAL A 27 11.25 -4.48 0.60
C VAL A 27 10.93 -5.91 0.98
N GLY A 28 11.48 -6.38 2.09
CA GLY A 28 11.41 -7.80 2.44
C GLY A 28 12.01 -8.65 1.31
N ASN A 29 11.25 -9.62 0.84
CA ASN A 29 11.68 -10.52 -0.25
C ASN A 29 11.29 -10.04 -1.65
N LEU A 30 10.66 -8.87 -1.76
CA LEU A 30 10.39 -8.27 -3.06
C LEU A 30 11.56 -7.35 -3.44
N PRO A 31 12.06 -7.40 -4.69
CA PRO A 31 13.21 -6.59 -5.10
C PRO A 31 12.90 -5.10 -5.23
N ASN A 32 11.64 -4.77 -5.36
CA ASN A 32 11.11 -3.41 -5.43
C ASN A 32 9.63 -3.43 -5.06
N LEU A 33 9.05 -2.26 -4.84
CA LEU A 33 7.63 -2.17 -4.46
C LEU A 33 7.09 -0.80 -4.82
N PHE A 34 5.93 -0.79 -5.49
CA PHE A 34 5.23 0.44 -5.87
C PHE A 34 3.79 0.34 -5.43
N ILE A 35 3.31 1.36 -4.73
CA ILE A 35 1.94 1.37 -4.19
C ILE A 35 1.32 2.73 -4.45
N VAL A 36 0.08 2.73 -4.94
CA VAL A 36 -0.73 3.94 -5.05
C VAL A 36 -2.02 3.70 -4.27
N ALA A 37 -2.39 4.64 -3.44
CA ALA A 37 -3.61 4.58 -2.64
C ALA A 37 -4.36 5.90 -2.75
N ASP A 38 -5.66 5.80 -3.06
CA ASP A 38 -6.59 6.93 -3.13
C ASP A 38 -7.65 6.74 -2.05
N GLY A 39 -7.63 7.60 -1.05
CA GLY A 39 -8.51 7.50 0.10
C GLY A 39 -9.90 8.06 -0.15
N MET A 40 -10.90 7.49 0.53
CA MET A 40 -12.27 7.94 0.49
C MET A 40 -12.89 7.96 1.89
N GLY A 41 -13.94 8.73 2.10
CA GLY A 41 -14.65 8.80 3.36
C GLY A 41 -14.37 10.08 4.13
N GLY A 42 -14.70 11.25 3.63
CA GLY A 42 -14.41 12.53 4.26
C GLY A 42 -12.93 12.86 4.27
N HIS A 43 -12.60 14.13 4.36
CA HIS A 43 -11.23 14.59 4.13
C HIS A 43 -10.18 13.93 5.03
N LYS A 44 -10.43 13.92 6.35
CA LYS A 44 -9.48 13.35 7.31
C LYS A 44 -9.47 11.81 7.28
N ALA A 45 -10.64 11.20 7.13
CA ALA A 45 -10.77 9.75 7.13
C ALA A 45 -10.13 9.14 5.88
N GLY A 46 -10.31 9.75 4.71
CA GLY A 46 -9.67 9.29 3.48
C GLY A 46 -8.15 9.45 3.52
N ASP A 47 -7.67 10.55 4.05
CA ASP A 47 -6.25 10.80 4.26
C ASP A 47 -5.63 9.73 5.18
N TYR A 48 -6.30 9.45 6.29
CA TYR A 48 -5.91 8.39 7.22
C TYR A 48 -5.89 7.02 6.52
N ALA A 49 -6.96 6.69 5.82
CA ALA A 49 -7.11 5.38 5.18
C ALA A 49 -6.00 5.11 4.15
N SER A 50 -5.73 6.05 3.26
CA SER A 50 -4.72 5.87 2.21
C SER A 50 -3.31 5.76 2.79
N ARG A 51 -2.95 6.65 3.69
CA ARG A 51 -1.62 6.65 4.30
C ARG A 51 -1.35 5.40 5.13
N HIS A 52 -2.26 5.08 6.05
CA HIS A 52 -2.06 3.95 6.96
C HIS A 52 -2.14 2.60 6.26
N THR A 53 -2.96 2.50 5.21
CA THR A 53 -2.99 1.29 4.38
C THR A 53 -1.63 1.03 3.74
N ILE A 54 -1.01 2.05 3.16
CA ILE A 54 0.33 1.92 2.59
C ILE A 54 1.34 1.50 3.65
N GLU A 55 1.34 2.14 4.82
CA GLU A 55 2.26 1.80 5.90
C GLU A 55 2.13 0.33 6.31
N ARG A 56 0.92 -0.17 6.40
CA ARG A 56 0.64 -1.55 6.80
C ARG A 56 1.02 -2.56 5.72
N VAL A 57 0.78 -2.21 4.46
CA VAL A 57 1.21 -3.05 3.34
C VAL A 57 2.72 -3.16 3.31
N VAL A 58 3.43 -2.05 3.43
CA VAL A 58 4.90 -2.05 3.45
C VAL A 58 5.43 -2.88 4.63
N ALA A 59 4.84 -2.71 5.82
CA ALA A 59 5.23 -3.48 7.01
C ALA A 59 5.00 -4.98 6.81
N SER A 60 3.87 -5.37 6.25
CA SER A 60 3.56 -6.77 5.98
C SER A 60 4.53 -7.38 4.97
N VAL A 61 4.79 -6.70 3.87
CA VAL A 61 5.76 -7.15 2.86
C VAL A 61 7.15 -7.30 3.48
N SER A 62 7.56 -6.32 4.28
CA SER A 62 8.89 -6.33 4.92
C SER A 62 9.09 -7.53 5.85
N ARG A 63 8.03 -7.99 6.50
CA ARG A 63 8.07 -9.09 7.46
C ARG A 63 7.78 -10.45 6.85
N ASN A 64 7.28 -10.49 5.62
CA ASN A 64 6.89 -11.75 4.98
C ASN A 64 8.12 -12.55 4.58
N GLY A 65 8.25 -13.75 5.10
CA GLY A 65 9.35 -14.66 4.78
C GLY A 65 9.12 -15.54 3.57
N GLY A 66 7.99 -15.39 2.89
CA GLY A 66 7.67 -16.16 1.69
C GLY A 66 8.49 -15.72 0.48
N ASP A 67 8.46 -16.52 -0.56
CA ASP A 67 9.21 -16.28 -1.79
C ASP A 67 8.33 -16.13 -3.04
N GLU A 68 7.02 -16.26 -2.89
CA GLU A 68 6.05 -16.14 -3.99
C GLU A 68 5.45 -14.74 -3.99
N PRO A 69 5.75 -13.89 -5.01
CA PRO A 69 5.37 -12.48 -5.00
C PRO A 69 3.88 -12.21 -4.88
N VAL A 70 3.03 -12.96 -5.59
CA VAL A 70 1.58 -12.77 -5.56
C VAL A 70 1.04 -13.06 -4.16
N SER A 71 1.52 -14.11 -3.50
CA SER A 71 1.11 -14.46 -2.14
C SER A 71 1.53 -13.40 -1.13
N ILE A 72 2.73 -12.87 -1.26
CA ILE A 72 3.24 -11.79 -0.40
C ILE A 72 2.34 -10.56 -0.51
N ILE A 73 2.00 -10.15 -1.72
CA ILE A 73 1.17 -8.99 -1.99
C ILE A 73 -0.26 -9.21 -1.50
N LYS A 74 -0.85 -10.35 -1.80
CA LYS A 74 -2.22 -10.67 -1.36
C LYS A 74 -2.35 -10.68 0.15
N GLU A 75 -1.40 -11.29 0.84
CA GLU A 75 -1.39 -11.32 2.30
C GLU A 75 -1.29 -9.90 2.88
N ALA A 76 -0.45 -9.06 2.31
CA ALA A 76 -0.31 -7.67 2.74
C ALA A 76 -1.61 -6.88 2.58
N ILE A 77 -2.28 -7.03 1.43
CA ILE A 77 -3.57 -6.38 1.17
C ILE A 77 -4.62 -6.85 2.19
N ASN A 78 -4.73 -8.15 2.41
CA ASN A 78 -5.73 -8.71 3.32
C ASN A 78 -5.53 -8.22 4.76
N LYS A 79 -4.30 -8.20 5.24
CA LYS A 79 -3.99 -7.71 6.58
C LYS A 79 -4.30 -6.22 6.73
N ALA A 80 -3.92 -5.42 5.76
CA ALA A 80 -4.21 -3.99 5.78
C ALA A 80 -5.72 -3.72 5.76
N ASN A 81 -6.46 -4.47 4.95
CA ASN A 81 -7.91 -4.33 4.88
C ASN A 81 -8.60 -4.73 6.19
N GLU A 82 -8.17 -5.81 6.82
CA GLU A 82 -8.73 -6.24 8.13
C GLU A 82 -8.56 -5.17 9.19
N ILE A 83 -7.40 -4.55 9.26
CA ILE A 83 -7.12 -3.49 10.22
C ILE A 83 -7.97 -2.27 9.93
N LEU A 84 -8.07 -1.86 8.67
CA LEU A 84 -8.85 -0.70 8.27
C LEU A 84 -10.34 -0.87 8.60
N VAL A 85 -10.90 -2.04 8.31
CA VAL A 85 -12.30 -2.37 8.62
C VAL A 85 -12.53 -2.32 10.13
N ALA A 86 -11.65 -2.90 10.92
CA ALA A 86 -11.76 -2.88 12.38
C ALA A 86 -11.73 -1.44 12.91
N GLU A 87 -10.81 -0.62 12.43
CA GLU A 87 -10.71 0.78 12.85
C GLU A 87 -11.95 1.60 12.48
N SER A 88 -12.53 1.35 11.29
CA SER A 88 -13.73 2.08 10.88
C SER A 88 -14.96 1.72 11.72
N ARG A 89 -15.00 0.53 12.31
CA ARG A 89 -16.08 0.10 13.20
C ARG A 89 -15.92 0.64 14.62
N GLU A 90 -14.69 0.83 15.07
CA GLU A 90 -14.40 1.26 16.44
C GLU A 90 -14.46 2.76 16.62
N ASP A 91 -14.29 3.54 15.57
CA ASP A 91 -14.19 4.99 15.62
C ASP A 91 -15.15 5.62 14.61
N GLU A 92 -16.16 6.35 15.12
CA GLU A 92 -17.17 7.02 14.28
C GLU A 92 -16.55 8.04 13.34
N THR A 93 -15.46 8.68 13.73
CA THR A 93 -14.77 9.66 12.87
C THR A 93 -14.16 9.01 11.64
N LYS A 94 -13.94 7.70 11.69
CA LYS A 94 -13.41 6.89 10.60
C LYS A 94 -14.47 6.04 9.89
N SER A 95 -15.74 6.22 10.27
CA SER A 95 -16.85 5.52 9.64
C SER A 95 -16.91 5.82 8.15
N GLY A 96 -17.06 4.80 7.34
CA GLY A 96 -17.13 4.93 5.88
C GLY A 96 -15.80 5.20 5.20
N MET A 97 -14.69 5.22 5.93
CA MET A 97 -13.38 5.37 5.30
C MET A 97 -13.01 4.15 4.47
N GLY A 98 -12.25 4.38 3.42
CA GLY A 98 -11.74 3.32 2.57
C GLY A 98 -10.63 3.87 1.71
N THR A 99 -10.02 2.99 0.94
CA THR A 99 -9.01 3.39 -0.03
C THR A 99 -9.04 2.43 -1.21
N THR A 100 -8.82 2.97 -2.40
CA THR A 100 -8.41 2.16 -3.54
C THR A 100 -6.92 1.92 -3.41
N LEU A 101 -6.45 0.79 -3.91
CA LEU A 101 -5.07 0.38 -3.74
C LEU A 101 -4.59 -0.34 -4.99
N VAL A 102 -3.45 0.08 -5.50
CA VAL A 102 -2.75 -0.63 -6.58
C VAL A 102 -1.32 -0.88 -6.10
N ILE A 103 -0.90 -2.14 -6.16
CA ILE A 103 0.44 -2.57 -5.74
C ILE A 103 1.12 -3.25 -6.91
N GLY A 104 2.38 -2.91 -7.14
CA GLY A 104 3.18 -3.54 -8.17
C GLY A 104 4.59 -3.87 -7.72
N THR A 105 5.15 -4.92 -8.29
CA THR A 105 6.57 -5.26 -8.17
C THR A 105 7.04 -5.79 -9.52
N ILE A 106 8.29 -5.48 -9.85
CA ILE A 106 8.92 -5.93 -11.10
C ILE A 106 10.04 -6.90 -10.75
N ILE A 107 9.96 -8.11 -11.30
CA ILE A 107 10.97 -9.15 -11.08
C ILE A 107 11.47 -9.62 -12.45
N GLY A 108 12.75 -9.32 -12.73
CA GLY A 108 13.28 -9.51 -14.07
C GLY A 108 12.55 -8.59 -15.05
N ASN A 109 11.89 -9.17 -16.06
CA ASN A 109 11.08 -8.44 -17.02
C ASN A 109 9.56 -8.65 -16.83
N LYS A 110 9.17 -9.18 -15.67
CA LYS A 110 7.76 -9.44 -15.35
C LYS A 110 7.26 -8.42 -14.33
N LEU A 111 6.08 -7.87 -14.60
CA LEU A 111 5.36 -6.98 -13.69
C LEU A 111 4.25 -7.77 -13.02
N PHE A 112 4.25 -7.79 -11.69
CA PHE A 112 3.16 -8.34 -10.86
C PHE A 112 2.35 -7.20 -10.30
N VAL A 113 1.05 -7.17 -10.57
CA VAL A 113 0.14 -6.10 -10.13
C VAL A 113 -1.05 -6.71 -9.42
N ALA A 114 -1.45 -6.09 -8.31
CA ALA A 114 -2.67 -6.42 -7.59
C ALA A 114 -3.41 -5.16 -7.17
N ASN A 115 -4.74 -5.25 -7.06
CA ASN A 115 -5.58 -4.17 -6.58
C ASN A 115 -6.74 -4.71 -5.73
#